data_39a6723b1416365473fc4f8980c91afb
#
_entry.id   39a6723b1416365473fc4f8980c91afb
#
_cell.length_a   1.000
_cell.length_b   1.000
_cell.length_c   1.000
_cell.angle_alpha   90.00
_cell.angle_beta   90.00
_cell.angle_gamma   90.00
#
_symmetry.space_group_name_H-M   'P 1'
#
loop_
_entity.id
_entity.type
_entity.pdbx_description
1 polymer ?
#
loop_
_entity_poly.entity_id
_entity_poly.type
_entity_poly.pdbx_seq_one_letter_code
_entity_poly.pdbx_strand_id
1 'polypeptide(L)'
;MPAAQARHGQWPESAARRLLADAGLPVAPAVLATTADDAIKAAADFGGPLALKVASADILHKSDIGGVRLGVPADENRVRDAYQAVMAAAAAVSGAHVEGVLVSPMRTGGTELLVGVVRDAQWGPILAVAVGGIFVEVLRDSVLTPLPVTPARMRARLERLRGIALLTGARGSRPADLDALAAVVARVGDLAVALGDDLESLEVNPLRVDGAVIEALDAVVTWTRKDGS
;
A
#
# COMPACT_ATOMS: atom_id res chain seq x y z
N MET A 1 0.56 -19.57 -9.24
CA MET A 1 0.75 -19.09 -7.87
C MET A 1 2.24 -19.01 -7.62
N PRO A 2 2.85 -17.89 -7.22
CA PRO A 2 4.24 -17.87 -6.81
C PRO A 2 4.42 -18.86 -5.64
N ALA A 3 5.63 -19.44 -5.54
CA ALA A 3 6.00 -20.37 -4.48
C ALA A 3 5.47 -19.85 -3.15
N ALA A 4 4.74 -20.69 -2.43
CA ALA A 4 3.97 -20.32 -1.27
C ALA A 4 4.87 -19.66 -0.23
N GLN A 5 4.87 -18.34 -0.21
CA GLN A 5 5.41 -17.59 0.91
C GLN A 5 4.62 -18.04 2.13
N ALA A 6 5.32 -18.48 3.18
CA ALA A 6 4.66 -19.01 4.34
C ALA A 6 3.68 -17.98 4.92
N ARG A 7 2.43 -18.38 5.17
CA ARG A 7 1.38 -17.51 5.71
C ARG A 7 1.56 -17.38 7.23
N HIS A 8 2.60 -16.64 7.62
CA HIS A 8 2.84 -16.31 9.03
C HIS A 8 3.51 -14.94 9.13
N GLY A 9 3.16 -14.19 10.17
CA GLY A 9 3.73 -12.87 10.43
C GLY A 9 3.42 -11.86 9.31
N GLN A 10 4.18 -10.79 9.25
CA GLN A 10 4.04 -9.75 8.24
C GLN A 10 4.83 -10.11 6.99
N TRP A 11 4.20 -9.91 5.83
CA TRP A 11 4.89 -10.06 4.54
C TRP A 11 5.62 -8.78 4.15
N PRO A 12 6.73 -8.89 3.39
CA PRO A 12 7.37 -7.72 2.79
C PRO A 12 6.42 -7.05 1.77
N GLU A 13 6.57 -5.73 1.60
CA GLU A 13 5.73 -4.93 0.70
C GLU A 13 5.70 -5.50 -0.73
N SER A 14 6.85 -6.00 -1.22
CA SER A 14 6.98 -6.63 -2.55
C SER A 14 5.99 -7.78 -2.75
N ALA A 15 5.84 -8.64 -1.75
CA ALA A 15 4.92 -9.78 -1.76
C ALA A 15 3.46 -9.35 -1.60
N ALA A 16 3.18 -8.39 -0.71
CA ALA A 16 1.85 -7.83 -0.51
C ALA A 16 1.32 -7.19 -1.80
N ARG A 17 2.14 -6.38 -2.47
CA ARG A 17 1.80 -5.74 -3.76
C ARG A 17 1.53 -6.76 -4.86
N ARG A 18 2.33 -7.84 -4.93
CA ARG A 18 2.10 -8.94 -5.87
C ARG A 18 0.78 -9.64 -5.62
N LEU A 19 0.45 -9.92 -4.36
CA LEU A 19 -0.84 -10.50 -3.99
C LEU A 19 -2.02 -9.65 -4.47
N LEU A 20 -1.95 -8.33 -4.30
CA LEU A 20 -2.97 -7.40 -4.78
C LEU A 20 -3.08 -7.44 -6.32
N ALA A 21 -1.95 -7.40 -7.02
CA ALA A 21 -1.91 -7.44 -8.48
C ALA A 21 -2.47 -8.75 -9.05
N ASP A 22 -2.11 -9.90 -8.46
CA ASP A 22 -2.61 -11.23 -8.83
C ASP A 22 -4.13 -11.34 -8.60
N ALA A 23 -4.66 -10.62 -7.61
CA ALA A 23 -6.10 -10.49 -7.37
C ALA A 23 -6.78 -9.48 -8.32
N GLY A 24 -6.04 -8.88 -9.25
CA GLY A 24 -6.54 -7.89 -10.22
C GLY A 24 -6.86 -6.53 -9.61
N LEU A 25 -6.27 -6.20 -8.47
CA LEU A 25 -6.32 -4.85 -7.92
C LEU A 25 -5.33 -3.92 -8.64
N PRO A 26 -5.66 -2.65 -8.85
CA PRO A 26 -4.75 -1.70 -9.47
C PRO A 26 -3.61 -1.34 -8.50
N VAL A 27 -2.40 -1.76 -8.83
CA VAL A 27 -1.18 -1.48 -8.05
C VAL A 27 -0.26 -0.62 -8.88
N ALA A 28 0.27 0.45 -8.31
CA ALA A 28 1.25 1.30 -8.98
C ALA A 28 2.50 0.47 -9.36
N PRO A 29 3.16 0.75 -10.47
CA PRO A 29 4.35 0.00 -10.87
C PRO A 29 5.46 0.16 -9.83
N ALA A 30 6.20 -0.91 -9.58
CA ALA A 30 7.40 -0.90 -8.75
C ALA A 30 8.34 -2.05 -9.15
N VAL A 31 9.63 -1.85 -8.96
CA VAL A 31 10.67 -2.84 -9.20
C VAL A 31 11.44 -3.06 -7.90
N LEU A 32 11.60 -4.31 -7.50
CA LEU A 32 12.52 -4.68 -6.42
C LEU A 32 13.95 -4.73 -6.99
N ALA A 33 14.76 -3.76 -6.62
CA ALA A 33 16.17 -3.66 -6.98
C ALA A 33 17.02 -4.35 -5.92
N THR A 34 17.79 -5.36 -6.30
CA THR A 34 18.73 -6.06 -5.42
C THR A 34 20.13 -5.47 -5.50
N THR A 35 20.39 -4.67 -6.53
CA THR A 35 21.63 -3.93 -6.74
C THR A 35 21.34 -2.46 -7.07
N ALA A 36 22.34 -1.60 -6.93
CA ALA A 36 22.22 -0.21 -7.34
C ALA A 36 21.97 -0.09 -8.86
N ASP A 37 22.54 -0.98 -9.66
CA ASP A 37 22.39 -0.97 -11.11
C ASP A 37 20.95 -1.38 -11.52
N ASP A 38 20.30 -2.30 -10.78
CA ASP A 38 18.86 -2.60 -10.95
C ASP A 38 18.01 -1.36 -10.67
N ALA A 39 18.34 -0.61 -9.61
CA ALA A 39 17.63 0.62 -9.26
C ALA A 39 17.79 1.70 -10.34
N ILE A 40 18.99 1.85 -10.90
CA ILE A 40 19.28 2.80 -11.99
C ILE A 40 18.50 2.39 -13.25
N LYS A 41 18.48 1.12 -13.60
CA LYS A 41 17.70 0.62 -14.73
C LYS A 41 16.20 0.90 -14.55
N ALA A 42 15.66 0.57 -13.38
CA ALA A 42 14.25 0.87 -13.06
C ALA A 42 13.95 2.38 -13.13
N ALA A 43 14.89 3.21 -12.67
CA ALA A 43 14.78 4.66 -12.74
C ALA A 43 14.73 5.18 -14.19
N ALA A 44 15.55 4.61 -15.08
CA ALA A 44 15.53 4.97 -16.50
C ALA A 44 14.21 4.59 -17.18
N ASP A 45 13.64 3.42 -16.82
CA ASP A 45 12.38 2.94 -17.37
C ASP A 45 11.17 3.78 -16.87
N PHE A 46 11.17 4.19 -15.61
CA PHE A 46 10.07 4.97 -15.03
C PHE A 46 10.12 6.46 -15.40
N GLY A 47 11.30 7.04 -15.46
CA GLY A 47 11.50 8.48 -15.61
C GLY A 47 10.99 9.27 -14.40
N GLY A 48 11.20 10.58 -14.39
CA GLY A 48 10.68 11.50 -13.36
C GLY A 48 11.20 11.25 -11.94
N PRO A 49 10.58 11.89 -10.94
CA PRO A 49 10.94 11.66 -9.55
C PRO A 49 10.47 10.28 -9.07
N LEU A 50 11.31 9.66 -8.25
CA LEU A 50 11.13 8.30 -7.75
C LEU A 50 10.98 8.27 -6.23
N ALA A 51 10.34 7.20 -5.75
CA ALA A 51 10.38 6.77 -4.36
C ALA A 51 11.22 5.49 -4.27
N LEU A 52 12.22 5.49 -3.38
CA LEU A 52 13.04 4.34 -3.05
C LEU A 52 12.75 3.96 -1.60
N LYS A 53 12.33 2.70 -1.37
CA LYS A 53 11.96 2.21 -0.03
C LYS A 53 12.68 0.89 0.24
N VAL A 54 13.18 0.68 1.46
CA VAL A 54 13.71 -0.62 1.87
C VAL A 54 12.60 -1.70 1.78
N ALA A 55 12.94 -2.84 1.23
CA ALA A 55 12.08 -4.03 1.19
C ALA A 55 12.55 -5.03 2.26
N SER A 56 11.82 -5.11 3.34
CA SER A 56 12.07 -6.01 4.48
C SER A 56 10.75 -6.25 5.22
N ALA A 57 10.51 -7.48 5.64
CA ALA A 57 9.41 -7.84 6.53
C ALA A 57 9.71 -7.45 8.00
N ASP A 58 10.98 -7.30 8.35
CA ASP A 58 11.44 -7.03 9.72
C ASP A 58 11.49 -5.54 10.06
N ILE A 59 11.38 -4.67 9.02
CA ILE A 59 11.43 -3.20 9.17
C ILE A 59 10.04 -2.62 8.94
N LEU A 60 9.28 -2.43 10.03
CA LEU A 60 7.90 -1.96 9.97
C LEU A 60 7.82 -0.45 9.67
N HIS A 61 8.60 0.36 10.39
CA HIS A 61 8.62 1.83 10.28
C HIS A 61 9.82 2.29 9.45
N LYS A 62 9.73 2.06 8.13
CA LYS A 62 10.83 2.35 7.18
C LYS A 62 11.30 3.80 7.22
N SER A 63 10.38 4.75 7.41
CA SER A 63 10.69 6.18 7.46
C SER A 63 11.53 6.55 8.69
N ASP A 64 11.26 5.94 9.84
CA ASP A 64 11.91 6.28 11.10
C ASP A 64 13.41 5.97 11.09
N ILE A 65 13.79 4.92 10.36
CA ILE A 65 15.19 4.54 10.20
C ILE A 65 15.89 5.23 9.03
N GLY A 66 15.18 6.06 8.26
CA GLY A 66 15.70 6.62 7.00
C GLY A 66 15.70 5.65 5.81
N GLY A 67 14.95 4.55 5.91
CA GLY A 67 14.77 3.53 4.88
C GLY A 67 13.86 3.95 3.71
N VAL A 68 13.52 5.24 3.60
CA VAL A 68 12.72 5.81 2.51
C VAL A 68 13.39 7.06 1.96
N ARG A 69 13.46 7.17 0.63
CA ARG A 69 13.88 8.38 -0.10
C ARG A 69 12.80 8.72 -1.10
N LEU A 70 12.26 9.93 -1.01
CA LEU A 70 11.22 10.45 -1.89
C LEU A 70 11.77 11.57 -2.78
N GLY A 71 11.18 11.72 -3.97
CA GLY A 71 11.55 12.78 -4.91
C GLY A 71 12.93 12.61 -5.52
N VAL A 72 13.46 11.38 -5.57
CA VAL A 72 14.78 11.11 -6.14
C VAL A 72 14.69 11.31 -7.66
N PRO A 73 15.49 12.23 -8.25
CA PRO A 73 15.55 12.39 -9.70
C PRO A 73 16.01 11.08 -10.37
N ALA A 74 15.50 10.81 -11.58
CA ALA A 74 15.93 9.64 -12.38
C ALA A 74 17.31 9.88 -13.03
N ASP A 75 18.27 10.29 -12.20
CA ASP A 75 19.68 10.48 -12.54
C ASP A 75 20.51 9.35 -11.91
N GLU A 76 21.43 8.79 -12.68
CA GLU A 76 22.21 7.62 -12.25
C GLU A 76 22.90 7.82 -10.91
N ASN A 77 23.58 8.94 -10.70
CA ASN A 77 24.31 9.21 -9.46
C ASN A 77 23.35 9.40 -8.29
N ARG A 78 22.27 10.14 -8.51
CA ARG A 78 21.24 10.39 -7.48
C ARG A 78 20.53 9.10 -7.05
N VAL A 79 20.23 8.23 -8.00
CA VAL A 79 19.59 6.92 -7.70
C VAL A 79 20.57 6.01 -6.98
N ARG A 80 21.84 5.96 -7.40
CA ARG A 80 22.90 5.19 -6.74
C ARG A 80 23.11 5.65 -5.30
N ASP A 81 23.23 6.95 -5.07
CA ASP A 81 23.37 7.53 -3.74
C ASP A 81 22.15 7.21 -2.84
N ALA A 82 20.94 7.37 -3.38
CA ALA A 82 19.71 7.06 -2.66
C ALA A 82 19.60 5.58 -2.31
N TYR A 83 19.93 4.67 -3.25
CA TYR A 83 19.96 3.24 -3.01
C TYR A 83 20.94 2.88 -1.89
N GLN A 84 22.17 3.38 -1.95
CA GLN A 84 23.18 3.14 -0.93
C GLN A 84 22.76 3.67 0.44
N ALA A 85 22.16 4.86 0.48
CA ALA A 85 21.67 5.45 1.72
C ALA A 85 20.56 4.62 2.36
N VAL A 86 19.59 4.10 1.56
CA VAL A 86 18.52 3.22 2.03
C VAL A 86 19.09 1.90 2.56
N MET A 87 20.04 1.29 1.84
CA MET A 87 20.68 0.03 2.26
C MET A 87 21.53 0.22 3.53
N ALA A 88 22.24 1.33 3.64
CA ALA A 88 23.02 1.65 4.85
C ALA A 88 22.10 1.85 6.08
N ALA A 89 20.97 2.53 5.90
CA ALA A 89 19.97 2.71 6.97
C ALA A 89 19.37 1.36 7.41
N ALA A 90 19.09 0.48 6.46
CA ALA A 90 18.57 -0.86 6.75
C ALA A 90 19.60 -1.75 7.46
N ALA A 91 20.87 -1.68 7.07
CA ALA A 91 21.95 -2.44 7.69
C ALA A 91 22.19 -2.07 9.17
N ALA A 92 21.77 -0.89 9.60
CA ALA A 92 21.83 -0.46 11.00
C ALA A 92 20.77 -1.16 11.89
N VAL A 93 19.77 -1.82 11.31
CA VAL A 93 18.74 -2.57 12.04
C VAL A 93 19.23 -4.00 12.28
N SER A 94 19.61 -4.30 13.50
CA SER A 94 20.18 -5.60 13.85
C SER A 94 19.22 -6.75 13.61
N GLY A 95 19.67 -7.76 12.87
CA GLY A 95 18.90 -8.98 12.60
C GLY A 95 17.84 -8.86 11.51
N ALA A 96 17.64 -7.69 10.89
CA ALA A 96 16.68 -7.53 9.81
C ALA A 96 17.16 -8.19 8.52
N HIS A 97 16.31 -9.00 7.92
CA HIS A 97 16.51 -9.51 6.57
C HIS A 97 16.03 -8.48 5.54
N VAL A 98 16.93 -8.04 4.66
CA VAL A 98 16.65 -7.04 3.62
C VAL A 98 16.65 -7.72 2.26
N GLU A 99 15.51 -7.65 1.55
CA GLU A 99 15.38 -8.21 0.19
C GLU A 99 16.00 -7.29 -0.88
N GLY A 100 16.08 -5.98 -0.61
CA GLY A 100 16.55 -4.97 -1.53
C GLY A 100 15.88 -3.63 -1.32
N VAL A 101 15.77 -2.85 -2.38
CA VAL A 101 15.10 -1.53 -2.41
C VAL A 101 13.98 -1.56 -3.44
N LEU A 102 12.77 -1.24 -3.02
CA LEU A 102 11.63 -1.06 -3.91
C LEU A 102 11.70 0.32 -4.55
N VAL A 103 11.83 0.35 -5.88
CA VAL A 103 11.87 1.57 -6.69
C VAL A 103 10.53 1.74 -7.38
N SER A 104 9.91 2.90 -7.22
CA SER A 104 8.61 3.21 -7.85
C SER A 104 8.57 4.68 -8.32
N PRO A 105 7.80 5.00 -9.38
CA PRO A 105 7.58 6.39 -9.75
C PRO A 105 6.80 7.10 -8.65
N MET A 106 7.28 8.28 -8.26
CA MET A 106 6.57 9.11 -7.29
C MET A 106 5.28 9.64 -7.90
N ARG A 107 4.20 9.55 -7.14
CA ARG A 107 2.91 10.13 -7.52
C ARG A 107 2.72 11.47 -6.84
N THR A 108 2.17 12.42 -7.59
CA THR A 108 1.82 13.76 -7.07
C THR A 108 0.33 14.00 -7.26
N GLY A 109 -0.28 14.71 -6.32
CA GLY A 109 -1.71 15.02 -6.36
C GLY A 109 -2.61 13.80 -6.14
N GLY A 110 -3.93 14.02 -6.26
CA GLY A 110 -4.95 13.04 -5.91
C GLY A 110 -5.27 13.04 -4.42
N THR A 111 -6.26 12.23 -4.06
CA THR A 111 -6.66 11.98 -2.67
C THR A 111 -6.14 10.61 -2.25
N GLU A 112 -5.54 10.55 -1.08
CA GLU A 112 -5.07 9.30 -0.50
C GLU A 112 -6.12 8.76 0.47
N LEU A 113 -6.38 7.47 0.38
CA LEU A 113 -7.23 6.72 1.29
C LEU A 113 -6.43 5.62 1.96
N LEU A 114 -6.76 5.33 3.20
CA LEU A 114 -6.41 4.08 3.86
C LEU A 114 -7.59 3.11 3.63
N VAL A 115 -7.28 1.94 3.10
CA VAL A 115 -8.23 0.83 2.96
C VAL A 115 -7.65 -0.37 3.68
N GLY A 116 -8.31 -0.82 4.74
CA GLY A 116 -7.80 -1.92 5.55
C GLY A 116 -8.89 -2.93 5.88
N VAL A 117 -8.50 -4.19 5.98
CA VAL A 117 -9.34 -5.25 6.54
C VAL A 117 -8.64 -5.80 7.78
N VAL A 118 -9.37 -5.84 8.86
CA VAL A 118 -8.94 -6.48 10.11
C VAL A 118 -9.98 -7.51 10.53
N ARG A 119 -9.55 -8.52 11.23
CA ARG A 119 -10.46 -9.54 11.76
C ARG A 119 -10.88 -9.17 13.18
N ASP A 120 -12.16 -8.91 13.34
CA ASP A 120 -12.79 -8.70 14.65
C ASP A 120 -13.27 -10.04 15.21
N ALA A 121 -13.07 -10.26 16.50
CA ALA A 121 -13.42 -11.52 17.14
C ALA A 121 -14.94 -11.81 17.17
N GLN A 122 -15.77 -10.77 17.17
CA GLN A 122 -17.22 -10.86 17.23
C GLN A 122 -17.88 -10.75 15.85
N TRP A 123 -17.34 -9.86 15.00
CA TRP A 123 -17.97 -9.47 13.74
C TRP A 123 -17.29 -10.11 12.50
N GLY A 124 -16.20 -10.87 12.70
CA GLY A 124 -15.42 -11.41 11.59
C GLY A 124 -14.62 -10.32 10.86
N PRO A 125 -14.38 -10.48 9.55
CA PRO A 125 -13.58 -9.50 8.80
C PRO A 125 -14.35 -8.19 8.61
N ILE A 126 -13.73 -7.08 9.04
CA ILE A 126 -14.23 -5.71 8.92
C ILE A 126 -13.37 -4.94 7.95
N LEU A 127 -13.98 -4.38 6.93
CA LEU A 127 -13.36 -3.46 5.98
C LEU A 127 -13.50 -2.03 6.49
N ALA A 128 -12.38 -1.34 6.63
CA ALA A 128 -12.28 0.07 6.99
C ALA A 128 -11.82 0.89 5.79
N VAL A 129 -12.43 2.04 5.59
CA VAL A 129 -11.95 3.07 4.65
C VAL A 129 -11.88 4.39 5.37
N ALA A 130 -10.73 5.05 5.30
CA ALA A 130 -10.52 6.36 5.88
C ALA A 130 -9.89 7.30 4.85
N VAL A 131 -10.17 8.60 4.95
CA VAL A 131 -9.42 9.61 4.20
C VAL A 131 -8.00 9.64 4.74
N GLY A 132 -7.02 9.44 3.85
CA GLY A 132 -5.60 9.33 4.17
C GLY A 132 -4.89 10.68 4.34
N GLY A 133 -3.58 10.59 4.48
CA GLY A 133 -2.68 11.72 4.65
C GLY A 133 -2.52 12.16 6.12
N ILE A 134 -1.85 13.27 6.34
CA ILE A 134 -1.51 13.81 7.67
C ILE A 134 -2.71 14.09 8.60
N PHE A 135 -3.92 14.03 8.09
CA PHE A 135 -5.15 14.30 8.83
C PHE A 135 -5.88 13.07 9.36
N VAL A 136 -5.42 11.85 9.07
CA VAL A 136 -6.08 10.60 9.48
C VAL A 136 -6.30 10.54 11.00
N GLU A 137 -5.27 10.87 11.76
CA GLU A 137 -5.30 10.82 13.22
C GLU A 137 -6.16 11.93 13.82
N VAL A 138 -6.26 13.08 13.14
CA VAL A 138 -6.98 14.27 13.63
C VAL A 138 -8.47 14.19 13.30
N LEU A 139 -8.82 13.79 12.08
CA LEU A 139 -10.21 13.84 11.61
C LEU A 139 -11.02 12.61 12.04
N ARG A 140 -10.39 11.48 12.28
CA ARG A 140 -11.04 10.19 12.59
C ARG A 140 -12.23 9.91 11.66
N ASP A 141 -12.02 10.21 10.37
CA ASP A 141 -13.05 10.09 9.35
C ASP A 141 -12.92 8.75 8.64
N SER A 142 -13.68 7.79 9.13
CA SER A 142 -13.66 6.43 8.59
C SER A 142 -15.05 5.83 8.50
N VAL A 143 -15.22 4.92 7.57
CA VAL A 143 -16.38 4.04 7.47
C VAL A 143 -15.97 2.59 7.66
N LEU A 144 -16.70 1.88 8.52
CA LEU A 144 -16.49 0.48 8.80
C LEU A 144 -17.63 -0.34 8.18
N THR A 145 -17.29 -1.47 7.59
CA THR A 145 -18.27 -2.33 6.92
C THR A 145 -17.92 -3.80 7.13
N PRO A 146 -18.80 -4.60 7.75
CA PRO A 146 -18.62 -6.05 7.80
C PRO A 146 -18.60 -6.64 6.38
N LEU A 147 -17.73 -7.62 6.16
CA LEU A 147 -17.62 -8.36 4.91
C LEU A 147 -18.53 -9.60 4.90
N PRO A 148 -18.99 -10.04 3.72
CA PRO A 148 -18.73 -9.46 2.40
C PRO A 148 -19.52 -8.19 2.11
N VAL A 149 -19.04 -7.36 1.18
CA VAL A 149 -19.69 -6.12 0.77
C VAL A 149 -19.76 -5.99 -0.75
N THR A 150 -20.92 -5.57 -1.28
CA THR A 150 -21.05 -5.29 -2.72
C THR A 150 -20.53 -3.90 -3.08
N PRO A 151 -20.08 -3.66 -4.34
CA PRO A 151 -19.69 -2.33 -4.80
C PRO A 151 -20.72 -1.25 -4.54
N ALA A 152 -22.00 -1.53 -4.80
CA ALA A 152 -23.09 -0.57 -4.57
C ALA A 152 -23.22 -0.18 -3.09
N ARG A 153 -23.10 -1.15 -2.18
CA ARG A 153 -23.12 -0.88 -0.74
C ARG A 153 -21.87 -0.11 -0.31
N MET A 154 -20.71 -0.45 -0.89
CA MET A 154 -19.47 0.28 -0.61
C MET A 154 -19.56 1.72 -1.09
N ARG A 155 -20.11 1.98 -2.28
CA ARG A 155 -20.38 3.32 -2.78
C ARG A 155 -21.18 4.16 -1.77
N ALA A 156 -22.30 3.62 -1.27
CA ALA A 156 -23.12 4.29 -0.28
C ALA A 156 -22.39 4.52 1.06
N ARG A 157 -21.37 3.69 1.39
CA ARG A 157 -20.52 3.91 2.56
C ARG A 157 -19.51 5.02 2.35
N LEU A 158 -18.87 5.09 1.18
CA LEU A 158 -17.93 6.16 0.84
C LEU A 158 -18.58 7.55 0.90
N GLU A 159 -19.83 7.66 0.47
CA GLU A 159 -20.61 8.91 0.53
C GLU A 159 -20.86 9.41 1.97
N ARG A 160 -20.67 8.57 2.98
CA ARG A 160 -20.80 8.94 4.41
C ARG A 160 -19.51 9.46 5.03
N LEU A 161 -18.37 9.41 4.32
CA LEU A 161 -17.15 10.05 4.77
C LEU A 161 -17.39 11.56 4.88
N ARG A 162 -16.96 12.17 5.97
CA ARG A 162 -17.03 13.64 6.14
C ARG A 162 -16.17 14.34 5.10
N GLY A 163 -15.02 13.74 4.78
CA GLY A 163 -14.07 14.20 3.76
C GLY A 163 -14.48 13.85 2.33
N ILE A 164 -15.70 13.36 2.06
CA ILE A 164 -16.16 13.00 0.72
C ILE A 164 -15.95 14.12 -0.31
N ALA A 165 -16.00 15.37 0.11
CA ALA A 165 -15.75 16.52 -0.74
C ALA A 165 -14.36 16.48 -1.41
N LEU A 166 -13.36 15.86 -0.77
CA LEU A 166 -12.01 15.69 -1.36
C LEU A 166 -12.06 14.73 -2.56
N LEU A 167 -12.95 13.75 -2.52
CA LEU A 167 -13.17 12.81 -3.62
C LEU A 167 -14.11 13.36 -4.70
N THR A 168 -14.95 14.32 -4.38
CA THR A 168 -15.93 14.89 -5.33
C THR A 168 -15.48 16.21 -5.96
N GLY A 169 -14.20 16.58 -5.83
CA GLY A 169 -13.61 17.72 -6.55
C GLY A 169 -13.47 18.99 -5.75
N ALA A 170 -13.40 18.91 -4.42
CA ALA A 170 -13.12 20.10 -3.60
C ALA A 170 -11.77 20.73 -3.96
N ARG A 171 -11.72 22.07 -3.92
CA ARG A 171 -10.52 22.88 -4.19
C ARG A 171 -9.90 22.65 -5.57
N GLY A 172 -10.70 22.26 -6.57
CA GLY A 172 -10.22 22.06 -7.93
C GLY A 172 -9.51 20.71 -8.17
N SER A 173 -9.57 19.77 -7.24
CA SER A 173 -9.14 18.40 -7.48
C SER A 173 -10.05 17.73 -8.53
N ARG A 174 -9.51 16.75 -9.25
CA ARG A 174 -10.31 15.95 -10.19
C ARG A 174 -11.31 15.10 -9.41
N PRO A 175 -12.62 15.18 -9.71
CA PRO A 175 -13.60 14.28 -9.09
C PRO A 175 -13.24 12.83 -9.33
N ALA A 176 -13.26 12.03 -8.28
CA ALA A 176 -13.05 10.60 -8.35
C ALA A 176 -14.22 9.90 -9.06
N ASP A 177 -13.93 8.86 -9.82
CA ASP A 177 -14.94 7.87 -10.19
C ASP A 177 -15.28 7.02 -8.97
N LEU A 178 -16.33 7.42 -8.25
CA LEU A 178 -16.72 6.77 -7.00
C LEU A 178 -17.26 5.34 -7.21
N ASP A 179 -17.77 5.00 -8.38
CA ASP A 179 -18.22 3.64 -8.69
C ASP A 179 -17.04 2.72 -8.91
N ALA A 180 -16.03 3.18 -9.67
CA ALA A 180 -14.76 2.48 -9.82
C ALA A 180 -14.03 2.33 -8.48
N LEU A 181 -14.00 3.39 -7.67
CA LEU A 181 -13.41 3.33 -6.32
C LEU A 181 -14.12 2.31 -5.43
N ALA A 182 -15.46 2.32 -5.41
CA ALA A 182 -16.24 1.36 -4.64
C ALA A 182 -16.00 -0.09 -5.08
N ALA A 183 -15.83 -0.31 -6.39
CA ALA A 183 -15.50 -1.63 -6.94
C ALA A 183 -14.09 -2.09 -6.49
N VAL A 184 -13.10 -1.21 -6.54
CA VAL A 184 -11.72 -1.52 -6.06
C VAL A 184 -11.73 -1.84 -4.57
N VAL A 185 -12.40 -1.01 -3.75
CA VAL A 185 -12.47 -1.21 -2.30
C VAL A 185 -13.21 -2.50 -1.93
N ALA A 186 -14.34 -2.80 -2.60
CA ALA A 186 -15.06 -4.06 -2.40
C ALA A 186 -14.18 -5.27 -2.76
N ARG A 187 -13.38 -5.18 -3.83
CA ARG A 187 -12.44 -6.23 -4.23
C ARG A 187 -11.33 -6.48 -3.20
N VAL A 188 -10.86 -5.44 -2.48
CA VAL A 188 -9.96 -5.63 -1.33
C VAL A 188 -10.65 -6.49 -0.26
N GLY A 189 -11.93 -6.23 -0.01
CA GLY A 189 -12.75 -7.04 0.90
C GLY A 189 -12.91 -8.49 0.44
N ASP A 190 -13.21 -8.70 -0.86
CA ASP A 190 -13.36 -10.04 -1.44
C ASP A 190 -12.04 -10.83 -1.34
N LEU A 191 -10.90 -10.17 -1.60
CA LEU A 191 -9.58 -10.77 -1.43
C LEU A 191 -9.36 -11.21 0.03
N ALA A 192 -9.66 -10.34 0.99
CA ALA A 192 -9.48 -10.67 2.41
C ALA A 192 -10.35 -11.86 2.84
N VAL A 193 -11.59 -11.94 2.35
CA VAL A 193 -12.48 -13.11 2.60
C VAL A 193 -11.89 -14.38 1.95
N ALA A 194 -11.39 -14.30 0.72
CA ALA A 194 -10.80 -15.43 0.01
C ALA A 194 -9.49 -15.95 0.64
N LEU A 195 -8.74 -15.09 1.33
CA LEU A 195 -7.52 -15.47 2.05
C LEU A 195 -7.81 -16.27 3.32
N GLY A 196 -9.03 -16.18 3.86
CA GLY A 196 -9.52 -17.02 4.94
C GLY A 196 -9.08 -16.56 6.33
N ASP A 197 -9.20 -17.48 7.31
CA ASP A 197 -9.05 -17.15 8.73
C ASP A 197 -7.60 -16.96 9.18
N ASP A 198 -6.63 -17.40 8.39
CA ASP A 198 -5.22 -17.15 8.66
C ASP A 198 -4.82 -15.68 8.43
N LEU A 199 -5.64 -14.90 7.71
CA LEU A 199 -5.40 -13.47 7.51
C LEU A 199 -5.73 -12.69 8.78
N GLU A 200 -4.74 -12.04 9.38
CA GLU A 200 -4.92 -11.11 10.51
C GLU A 200 -5.33 -9.73 10.01
N SER A 201 -4.57 -9.18 9.05
CA SER A 201 -4.88 -7.90 8.42
C SER A 201 -4.38 -7.80 6.99
N LEU A 202 -5.10 -7.01 6.19
CA LEU A 202 -4.71 -6.56 4.85
C LEU A 202 -4.90 -5.05 4.81
N GLU A 203 -3.84 -4.31 4.52
CA GLU A 203 -3.89 -2.85 4.45
C GLU A 203 -3.33 -2.37 3.12
N VAL A 204 -4.01 -1.42 2.51
CA VAL A 204 -3.57 -0.62 1.36
C VAL A 204 -3.48 0.82 1.84
N ASN A 205 -2.28 1.35 1.96
CA ASN A 205 -2.03 2.68 2.52
C ASN A 205 -0.76 3.32 1.95
N PRO A 206 -0.92 4.28 1.02
CA PRO A 206 -2.21 4.79 0.55
C PRO A 206 -2.77 4.05 -0.68
N LEU A 207 -4.10 4.03 -0.79
CA LEU A 207 -4.82 3.88 -2.04
C LEU A 207 -5.02 5.30 -2.61
N ARG A 208 -4.32 5.63 -3.69
CA ARG A 208 -4.38 6.94 -4.34
C ARG A 208 -5.53 6.99 -5.35
N VAL A 209 -6.27 8.09 -5.32
CA VAL A 209 -7.40 8.35 -6.23
C VAL A 209 -7.20 9.72 -6.89
N ASP A 210 -7.13 9.75 -8.21
CA ASP A 210 -6.99 10.97 -9.01
C ASP A 210 -7.89 10.88 -10.26
N GLY A 211 -9.11 11.38 -10.15
CA GLY A 211 -10.12 11.17 -11.15
C GLY A 211 -10.50 9.70 -11.30
N ALA A 212 -10.33 9.14 -12.49
CA ALA A 212 -10.55 7.72 -12.78
C ALA A 212 -9.32 6.84 -12.46
N VAL A 213 -8.18 7.43 -12.12
CA VAL A 213 -6.97 6.66 -11.76
C VAL A 213 -7.03 6.30 -10.28
N ILE A 214 -7.07 5.01 -10.01
CA ILE A 214 -7.08 4.43 -8.67
C ILE A 214 -5.93 3.44 -8.61
N GLU A 215 -5.00 3.59 -7.66
CA GLU A 215 -3.83 2.73 -7.56
C GLU A 215 -3.33 2.58 -6.12
N ALA A 216 -3.03 1.35 -5.71
CA ALA A 216 -2.38 1.07 -4.45
C ALA A 216 -0.89 1.45 -4.55
N LEU A 217 -0.43 2.34 -3.68
CA LEU A 217 0.99 2.77 -3.65
C LEU A 217 1.80 1.95 -2.67
N ASP A 218 1.16 1.44 -1.61
CA ASP A 218 1.78 0.59 -0.60
C ASP A 218 0.77 -0.44 -0.08
N ALA A 219 1.26 -1.57 0.38
CA ALA A 219 0.42 -2.62 0.95
C ALA A 219 1.14 -3.40 2.04
N VAL A 220 0.37 -3.78 3.05
CA VAL A 220 0.84 -4.65 4.15
C VAL A 220 -0.14 -5.81 4.30
N VAL A 221 0.40 -7.01 4.44
CA VAL A 221 -0.36 -8.22 4.74
C VAL A 221 0.23 -8.87 5.97
N THR A 222 -0.60 -9.10 6.97
CA THR A 222 -0.21 -9.77 8.21
C THR A 222 -1.03 -11.05 8.37
N TRP A 223 -0.35 -12.13 8.70
CA TRP A 223 -0.93 -13.43 8.96
C TRP A 223 -0.86 -13.76 10.44
N THR A 224 -1.88 -14.43 10.95
CA THR A 224 -1.89 -14.93 12.32
C THR A 224 -0.65 -15.78 12.58
N ARG A 225 0.01 -15.54 13.71
CA ARG A 225 1.06 -16.44 14.16
C ARG A 225 0.39 -17.75 14.57
N LYS A 226 0.71 -18.84 13.90
CA LYS A 226 0.41 -20.17 14.42
C LYS A 226 1.39 -20.36 15.56
N ASP A 227 0.90 -20.31 16.81
CA ASP A 227 1.68 -20.66 17.97
C ASP A 227 2.28 -22.04 17.68
N GLY A 228 3.60 -22.10 17.72
CA GLY A 228 4.35 -23.30 17.32
C GLY A 228 3.95 -24.50 18.14
N SER A 229 3.62 -25.58 17.44
CA SER A 229 3.62 -26.94 17.98
C SER A 229 5.04 -27.38 18.25
#